data_c888964e995aadff553256e1e8921a01
#
_entry.id   c888964e995aadff553256e1e8921a01
#
_cell.length_a   1.000
_cell.length_b   1.000
_cell.length_c   1.000
_cell.angle_alpha   90.00
_cell.angle_beta   90.00
_cell.angle_gamma   90.00
#
_symmetry.space_group_name_H-M   'P 1'
#
loop_
_entity.id
_entity.type
_entity.pdbx_description
1 polymer ?
#
loop_
_entity_poly.entity_id
_entity_poly.type
_entity_poly.pdbx_seq_one_letter_code
_entity_poly.pdbx_strand_id
1 'polypeptide(L)'
;SGWALAHQQLVVFFMLLVMAAGVMSYEHLSRNEDPAFTIKTAVVSAQWPGADVNTMVQLVTDVLEQKVQELPSLDTVESETRAGQTVIYVNLRDDTPPSQVAGIWYQLRKKMQDVSTSLPQGVQGPAVNDEFDDTFGTIYGFTAEGFTARELRDRVDNLRRALATLPDIGKTRLLGVQEQQVVIAFSPQKLNGMGLDLQQVSDAINAQNEVVPAGSLR
;
A
#
# COMPACT_ATOMS: atom_id res chain seq x y z
N SER A 1 -62.54 9.99 -0.28
CA SER A 1 -61.80 11.24 -0.56
C SER A 1 -62.61 12.52 -0.32
N GLY A 2 -63.86 12.47 0.19
CA GLY A 2 -64.61 13.67 0.62
C GLY A 2 -63.90 14.44 1.74
N TRP A 3 -63.19 13.77 2.60
CA TRP A 3 -62.38 14.39 3.68
C TRP A 3 -61.27 15.31 3.15
N ALA A 4 -60.59 14.90 2.08
CA ALA A 4 -59.51 15.70 1.47
C ALA A 4 -60.04 17.00 0.83
N LEU A 5 -61.24 16.98 0.28
CA LEU A 5 -61.92 18.15 -0.28
C LEU A 5 -62.39 19.12 0.82
N ALA A 6 -62.79 18.58 1.97
CA ALA A 6 -63.18 19.39 3.14
C ALA A 6 -62.00 20.06 3.83
N HIS A 7 -60.76 19.50 3.67
CA HIS A 7 -59.54 19.96 4.34
C HIS A 7 -58.46 20.36 3.33
N GLN A 8 -58.78 21.11 2.31
CA GLN A 8 -57.87 21.49 1.21
C GLN A 8 -56.55 22.11 1.69
N GLN A 9 -56.62 23.00 2.67
CA GLN A 9 -55.39 23.65 3.21
C GLN A 9 -54.44 22.66 3.83
N LEU A 10 -54.95 21.68 4.54
CA LEU A 10 -54.16 20.63 5.18
C LEU A 10 -53.55 19.68 4.15
N VAL A 11 -54.29 19.35 3.10
CA VAL A 11 -53.79 18.55 1.98
C VAL A 11 -52.67 19.27 1.23
N VAL A 12 -52.84 20.56 0.93
CA VAL A 12 -51.79 21.38 0.28
C VAL A 12 -50.56 21.48 1.14
N PHE A 13 -50.72 21.67 2.46
CA PHE A 13 -49.58 21.70 3.39
C PHE A 13 -48.78 20.40 3.37
N PHE A 14 -49.44 19.25 3.45
CA PHE A 14 -48.78 17.94 3.36
C PHE A 14 -48.14 17.69 2.00
N MET A 15 -48.77 18.12 0.90
CA MET A 15 -48.17 18.02 -0.43
C MET A 15 -46.86 18.84 -0.53
N LEU A 16 -46.85 20.06 -0.02
CA LEU A 16 -45.64 20.90 -0.01
C LEU A 16 -44.55 20.29 0.90
N LEU A 17 -44.95 19.74 2.04
CA LEU A 17 -44.03 19.10 2.97
C LEU A 17 -43.35 17.85 2.34
N VAL A 18 -44.15 16.99 1.69
CA VAL A 18 -43.65 15.80 1.00
C VAL A 18 -42.78 16.21 -0.19
N MET A 19 -43.14 17.26 -0.92
CA MET A 19 -42.36 17.78 -2.04
C MET A 19 -40.98 18.31 -1.52
N ALA A 20 -40.98 19.10 -0.45
CA ALA A 20 -39.77 19.59 0.15
C ALA A 20 -38.88 18.45 0.69
N ALA A 21 -39.48 17.47 1.37
CA ALA A 21 -38.77 16.27 1.84
C ALA A 21 -38.19 15.45 0.67
N GLY A 22 -38.91 15.35 -0.43
CA GLY A 22 -38.47 14.67 -1.67
C GLY A 22 -37.23 15.36 -2.28
N VAL A 23 -37.24 16.69 -2.37
CA VAL A 23 -36.10 17.46 -2.87
C VAL A 23 -34.89 17.29 -1.95
N MET A 24 -35.06 17.44 -0.63
CA MET A 24 -33.98 17.22 0.32
C MET A 24 -33.42 15.79 0.25
N SER A 25 -34.30 14.80 0.13
CA SER A 25 -33.88 13.41 0.00
C SER A 25 -33.09 13.17 -1.29
N TYR A 26 -33.50 13.81 -2.38
CA TYR A 26 -32.79 13.71 -3.66
C TYR A 26 -31.40 14.34 -3.65
N GLU A 27 -31.24 15.47 -2.96
CA GLU A 27 -29.93 16.13 -2.81
C GLU A 27 -28.94 15.30 -1.98
N HIS A 28 -29.46 14.52 -1.03
CA HIS A 28 -28.66 13.62 -0.17
C HIS A 28 -28.47 12.22 -0.74
N LEU A 29 -29.05 11.92 -1.91
CA LEU A 29 -28.86 10.63 -2.54
C LEU A 29 -27.40 10.47 -2.99
N SER A 30 -26.78 9.37 -2.59
CA SER A 30 -25.47 9.01 -3.11
C SER A 30 -25.53 8.82 -4.62
N ARG A 31 -24.63 9.49 -5.35
CA ARG A 31 -24.56 9.44 -6.82
C ARG A 31 -23.35 8.62 -7.30
N ASN A 32 -22.90 7.67 -6.51
CA ASN A 32 -21.86 6.77 -6.95
C ASN A 32 -22.42 5.84 -8.02
N GLU A 33 -21.80 5.83 -9.18
CA GLU A 33 -22.13 4.94 -10.31
C GLU A 33 -21.87 3.48 -9.90
N ASP A 34 -20.76 3.24 -9.20
CA ASP A 34 -20.45 1.95 -8.57
C ASP A 34 -20.50 2.07 -7.05
N PRO A 35 -21.08 1.09 -6.33
CA PRO A 35 -21.03 1.07 -4.89
C PRO A 35 -19.57 0.97 -4.42
N ALA A 36 -19.22 1.73 -3.37
CA ALA A 36 -17.91 1.62 -2.77
C ALA A 36 -17.68 0.17 -2.31
N PHE A 37 -16.74 -0.52 -2.91
CA PHE A 37 -16.32 -1.85 -2.48
C PHE A 37 -15.06 -1.74 -1.62
N THR A 38 -14.98 -2.62 -0.65
CA THR A 38 -13.81 -2.71 0.22
C THR A 38 -12.98 -3.90 -0.23
N ILE A 39 -11.72 -3.66 -0.52
CA ILE A 39 -10.77 -4.70 -0.89
C ILE A 39 -10.50 -5.59 0.33
N LYS A 40 -10.71 -6.87 0.14
CA LYS A 40 -10.62 -7.89 1.18
C LYS A 40 -9.44 -8.83 0.97
N THR A 41 -8.49 -8.42 0.13
CA THR A 41 -7.25 -9.15 -0.16
C THR A 41 -6.06 -8.36 0.33
N ALA A 42 -5.16 -9.02 1.03
CA ALA A 42 -3.83 -8.49 1.38
C ALA A 42 -2.75 -9.44 0.91
N VAL A 43 -1.56 -8.92 0.67
CA VAL A 43 -0.41 -9.71 0.23
C VAL A 43 0.70 -9.62 1.27
N VAL A 44 1.20 -10.78 1.69
CA VAL A 44 2.38 -10.90 2.55
C VAL A 44 3.52 -11.45 1.70
N SER A 45 4.68 -10.81 1.75
CA SER A 45 5.87 -11.25 1.02
C SER A 45 7.09 -11.33 1.92
N ALA A 46 7.93 -12.34 1.68
CA ALA A 46 9.21 -12.47 2.35
C ALA A 46 10.29 -12.94 1.35
N GLN A 47 11.53 -12.54 1.60
CA GLN A 47 12.66 -12.91 0.77
C GLN A 47 13.78 -13.51 1.63
N TRP A 48 14.40 -14.56 1.12
CA TRP A 48 15.59 -15.17 1.74
C TRP A 48 16.59 -15.54 0.64
N PRO A 49 17.47 -14.63 0.27
CA PRO A 49 18.43 -14.86 -0.80
C PRO A 49 19.27 -16.11 -0.54
N GLY A 50 19.32 -16.99 -1.52
CA GLY A 50 20.10 -18.26 -1.45
C GLY A 50 19.35 -19.47 -0.87
N ALA A 51 18.14 -19.30 -0.34
CA ALA A 51 17.32 -20.42 0.10
C ALA A 51 16.71 -21.19 -1.10
N ASP A 52 16.71 -22.51 -1.04
CA ASP A 52 15.94 -23.34 -1.98
C ASP A 52 14.45 -23.34 -1.66
N VAL A 53 13.63 -23.85 -2.58
CA VAL A 53 12.16 -23.84 -2.45
C VAL A 53 11.68 -24.61 -1.21
N ASN A 54 12.24 -25.78 -0.94
CA ASN A 54 11.78 -26.61 0.19
C ASN A 54 12.11 -25.96 1.54
N THR A 55 13.31 -25.40 1.67
CA THR A 55 13.73 -24.64 2.84
C THR A 55 12.85 -23.41 3.04
N MET A 56 12.53 -22.72 1.94
CA MET A 56 11.66 -21.55 1.96
C MET A 56 10.25 -21.90 2.41
N VAL A 57 9.68 -23.00 1.89
CA VAL A 57 8.35 -23.50 2.30
C VAL A 57 8.33 -23.82 3.79
N GLN A 58 9.23 -24.68 4.26
CA GLN A 58 9.19 -25.22 5.62
C GLN A 58 9.50 -24.19 6.71
N LEU A 59 10.46 -23.29 6.45
CA LEU A 59 10.97 -22.37 7.47
C LEU A 59 10.40 -20.97 7.40
N VAL A 60 9.77 -20.60 6.29
CA VAL A 60 9.22 -19.26 6.11
C VAL A 60 7.75 -19.33 5.76
N THR A 61 7.37 -19.98 4.65
CA THR A 61 5.98 -19.94 4.15
C THR A 61 5.01 -20.57 5.14
N ASP A 62 5.26 -21.80 5.58
CA ASP A 62 4.39 -22.52 6.55
C ASP A 62 4.24 -21.75 7.86
N VAL A 63 5.32 -21.13 8.35
CA VAL A 63 5.31 -20.34 9.58
C VAL A 63 4.45 -19.09 9.42
N LEU A 64 4.55 -18.40 8.28
CA LEU A 64 3.73 -17.24 8.00
C LEU A 64 2.27 -17.61 7.79
N GLU A 65 1.98 -18.69 7.04
CA GLU A 65 0.61 -19.16 6.82
C GLU A 65 -0.10 -19.55 8.13
N GLN A 66 0.58 -20.26 9.03
CA GLN A 66 0.04 -20.58 10.34
C GLN A 66 -0.39 -19.32 11.11
N LYS A 67 0.38 -18.24 11.03
CA LYS A 67 0.03 -16.97 11.67
C LYS A 67 -1.10 -16.23 10.95
N VAL A 68 -1.18 -16.35 9.64
CA VAL A 68 -2.29 -15.80 8.85
C VAL A 68 -3.60 -16.52 9.19
N GLN A 69 -3.56 -17.84 9.35
CA GLN A 69 -4.74 -18.66 9.69
C GLN A 69 -5.37 -18.31 11.06
N GLU A 70 -4.65 -17.61 11.93
CA GLU A 70 -5.19 -17.10 13.19
C GLU A 70 -6.06 -15.84 13.04
N LEU A 71 -6.23 -15.30 11.81
CA LEU A 71 -7.00 -14.09 11.57
C LEU A 71 -8.51 -14.37 11.63
N PRO A 72 -9.30 -13.43 12.18
CA PRO A 72 -10.75 -13.52 12.10
C PRO A 72 -11.23 -13.28 10.67
N SER A 73 -12.35 -13.88 10.31
CA SER A 73 -13.00 -13.72 9.00
C SER A 73 -12.12 -14.09 7.79
N LEU A 74 -11.10 -14.92 8.01
CA LEU A 74 -10.29 -15.47 6.92
C LEU A 74 -11.16 -16.41 6.07
N ASP A 75 -11.03 -16.32 4.75
CA ASP A 75 -11.62 -17.26 3.79
C ASP A 75 -10.56 -18.20 3.23
N THR A 76 -9.65 -17.67 2.43
CA THR A 76 -8.60 -18.47 1.78
C THR A 76 -7.21 -17.85 1.97
N VAL A 77 -6.21 -18.72 2.02
CA VAL A 77 -4.80 -18.37 1.98
C VAL A 77 -4.17 -19.11 0.81
N GLU A 78 -3.58 -18.37 -0.11
CA GLU A 78 -2.89 -18.93 -1.28
C GLU A 78 -1.45 -18.46 -1.24
N SER A 79 -0.49 -19.38 -1.38
CA SER A 79 0.92 -19.04 -1.39
C SER A 79 1.61 -19.47 -2.66
N GLU A 80 2.50 -18.64 -3.14
CA GLU A 80 3.42 -18.92 -4.23
C GLU A 80 4.85 -18.80 -3.72
N THR A 81 5.55 -19.96 -3.64
CA THR A 81 6.93 -20.00 -3.15
C THR A 81 7.89 -20.39 -4.28
N ARG A 82 8.93 -19.58 -4.42
CA ARG A 82 10.05 -19.80 -5.34
C ARG A 82 11.36 -19.81 -4.56
N ALA A 83 12.46 -20.19 -5.21
CA ALA A 83 13.78 -20.09 -4.58
C ALA A 83 14.05 -18.65 -4.13
N GLY A 84 14.26 -18.48 -2.84
CA GLY A 84 14.56 -17.20 -2.22
C GLY A 84 13.39 -16.23 -2.03
N GLN A 85 12.15 -16.60 -2.37
CA GLN A 85 11.00 -15.70 -2.24
C GLN A 85 9.69 -16.45 -1.99
N THR A 86 8.83 -15.88 -1.15
CA THR A 86 7.43 -16.31 -1.00
C THR A 86 6.49 -15.12 -1.06
N VAL A 87 5.31 -15.35 -1.63
CA VAL A 87 4.19 -14.41 -1.68
C VAL A 87 2.94 -15.15 -1.22
N ILE A 88 2.21 -14.58 -0.26
CA ILE A 88 1.02 -15.17 0.33
C ILE A 88 -0.14 -14.20 0.14
N TYR A 89 -1.18 -14.63 -0.54
CA TYR A 89 -2.43 -13.90 -0.70
C TYR A 89 -3.37 -14.28 0.43
N VAL A 90 -3.87 -13.30 1.12
CA VAL A 90 -4.76 -13.44 2.27
C VAL A 90 -6.11 -12.86 1.91
N ASN A 91 -7.12 -13.70 1.73
CA ASN A 91 -8.46 -13.29 1.35
C ASN A 91 -9.40 -13.41 2.55
N LEU A 92 -10.14 -12.34 2.83
CA LEU A 92 -11.20 -12.35 3.83
C LEU A 92 -12.53 -12.75 3.19
N ARG A 93 -13.42 -13.27 4.01
CA ARG A 93 -14.77 -13.66 3.60
C ARG A 93 -15.56 -12.49 3.05
N ASP A 94 -16.38 -12.74 2.04
CA ASP A 94 -17.21 -11.74 1.38
C ASP A 94 -18.24 -11.08 2.30
N ASP A 95 -18.67 -11.78 3.35
CA ASP A 95 -19.61 -11.27 4.36
C ASP A 95 -18.93 -10.39 5.43
N THR A 96 -17.61 -10.22 5.40
CA THR A 96 -16.88 -9.38 6.37
C THR A 96 -17.30 -7.91 6.23
N PRO A 97 -17.80 -7.27 7.30
CA PRO A 97 -18.20 -5.87 7.25
C PRO A 97 -17.02 -4.95 6.89
N PRO A 98 -17.20 -3.97 5.99
CA PRO A 98 -16.13 -3.03 5.61
C PRO A 98 -15.45 -2.32 6.79
N SER A 99 -16.21 -2.00 7.83
CA SER A 99 -15.70 -1.36 9.04
C SER A 99 -14.70 -2.20 9.84
N GLN A 100 -14.69 -3.52 9.66
CA GLN A 100 -13.79 -4.44 10.37
C GLN A 100 -12.51 -4.72 9.59
N VAL A 101 -12.50 -4.56 8.26
CA VAL A 101 -11.39 -4.94 7.38
C VAL A 101 -10.09 -4.24 7.78
N ALA A 102 -10.12 -2.93 8.02
CA ALA A 102 -8.93 -2.18 8.46
C ALA A 102 -8.36 -2.71 9.78
N GLY A 103 -9.23 -3.11 10.72
CA GLY A 103 -8.82 -3.72 11.99
C GLY A 103 -8.19 -5.09 11.82
N ILE A 104 -8.68 -5.90 10.86
CA ILE A 104 -8.11 -7.21 10.54
C ILE A 104 -6.72 -7.06 9.89
N TRP A 105 -6.56 -6.11 8.96
CA TRP A 105 -5.25 -5.81 8.35
C TRP A 105 -4.24 -5.28 9.37
N TYR A 106 -4.69 -4.49 10.34
CA TYR A 106 -3.83 -4.09 11.46
C TYR A 106 -3.36 -5.32 12.27
N GLN A 107 -4.25 -6.28 12.56
CA GLN A 107 -3.87 -7.52 13.24
C GLN A 107 -2.91 -8.37 12.40
N LEU A 108 -3.12 -8.46 11.08
CA LEU A 108 -2.20 -9.13 10.18
C LEU A 108 -0.79 -8.54 10.28
N ARG A 109 -0.66 -7.21 10.14
CA ARG A 109 0.65 -6.53 10.26
C ARG A 109 1.32 -6.81 11.61
N LYS A 110 0.56 -6.76 12.70
CA LYS A 110 1.08 -7.05 14.04
C LYS A 110 1.58 -8.50 14.13
N LYS A 111 0.79 -9.48 13.68
CA LYS A 111 1.18 -10.89 13.67
C LYS A 111 2.43 -11.14 12.82
N MET A 112 2.54 -10.49 11.65
CA MET A 112 3.72 -10.59 10.78
C MET A 112 4.95 -9.97 11.43
N GLN A 113 4.81 -8.87 12.14
CA GLN A 113 5.89 -8.26 12.91
C GLN A 113 6.32 -9.17 14.09
N ASP A 114 5.39 -9.74 14.82
CA ASP A 114 5.68 -10.63 15.94
C ASP A 114 6.42 -11.89 15.48
N VAL A 115 5.99 -12.49 14.35
CA VAL A 115 6.62 -13.72 13.82
C VAL A 115 7.99 -13.45 13.17
N SER A 116 8.26 -12.23 12.72
CA SER A 116 9.53 -11.89 12.05
C SER A 116 10.77 -12.21 12.89
N THR A 117 10.64 -12.11 14.21
CA THR A 117 11.73 -12.43 15.17
C THR A 117 12.02 -13.93 15.30
N SER A 118 11.09 -14.79 14.89
CA SER A 118 11.23 -16.25 14.93
C SER A 118 11.71 -16.85 13.60
N LEU A 119 11.77 -16.04 12.54
CA LEU A 119 12.26 -16.47 11.24
C LEU A 119 13.80 -16.66 11.24
N PRO A 120 14.33 -17.50 10.34
CA PRO A 120 15.76 -17.70 10.20
C PRO A 120 16.52 -16.40 9.91
N GLN A 121 17.78 -16.34 10.34
CA GLN A 121 18.66 -15.21 10.02
C GLN A 121 18.86 -15.07 8.50
N GLY A 122 18.80 -13.83 8.03
CA GLY A 122 18.91 -13.51 6.59
C GLY A 122 17.58 -13.43 5.85
N VAL A 123 16.46 -13.79 6.48
CA VAL A 123 15.12 -13.53 5.93
C VAL A 123 14.82 -12.04 6.00
N GLN A 124 14.43 -11.48 4.87
CA GLN A 124 13.98 -10.10 4.72
C GLN A 124 12.45 -10.06 4.66
N GLY A 125 11.84 -9.27 5.50
CA GLY A 125 10.38 -9.24 5.71
C GLY A 125 9.99 -9.96 7.00
N PRO A 126 8.72 -10.42 7.13
CA PRO A 126 7.61 -10.32 6.16
C PRO A 126 7.11 -8.89 5.96
N ALA A 127 6.86 -8.50 4.72
CA ALA A 127 6.22 -7.23 4.35
C ALA A 127 4.74 -7.47 4.04
N VAL A 128 3.87 -6.64 4.57
CA VAL A 128 2.42 -6.72 4.35
C VAL A 128 1.98 -5.57 3.45
N ASN A 129 1.31 -5.90 2.35
CA ASN A 129 0.66 -4.95 1.46
C ASN A 129 -0.86 -5.19 1.51
N ASP A 130 -1.56 -4.40 2.28
CA ASP A 130 -3.02 -4.40 2.40
C ASP A 130 -3.70 -3.40 1.46
N GLU A 131 -2.93 -2.79 0.58
CA GLU A 131 -3.36 -1.87 -0.49
C GLU A 131 -3.12 -2.49 -1.88
N PHE A 132 -3.03 -3.80 -1.95
CA PHE A 132 -2.63 -4.53 -3.17
C PHE A 132 -3.56 -4.25 -4.35
N ASP A 133 -4.86 -4.19 -4.11
CA ASP A 133 -5.88 -3.96 -5.12
C ASP A 133 -6.44 -2.53 -5.10
N ASP A 134 -5.74 -1.56 -4.49
CA ASP A 134 -6.16 -0.17 -4.51
C ASP A 134 -6.36 0.32 -5.95
N THR A 135 -7.57 0.75 -6.25
CA THR A 135 -7.92 1.31 -7.56
C THR A 135 -7.75 2.82 -7.55
N PHE A 136 -7.14 3.34 -8.62
CA PHE A 136 -7.03 4.79 -8.83
C PHE A 136 -8.06 5.22 -9.86
N GLY A 137 -8.96 6.12 -9.47
CA GLY A 137 -10.03 6.63 -10.34
C GLY A 137 -9.51 7.44 -11.54
N THR A 138 -8.30 8.00 -11.44
CA THR A 138 -7.72 8.81 -12.51
C THR A 138 -6.22 8.54 -12.64
N ILE A 139 -5.77 8.33 -13.88
CA ILE A 139 -4.35 8.14 -14.21
C ILE A 139 -3.94 9.25 -15.20
N TYR A 140 -2.93 10.02 -14.86
CA TYR A 140 -2.34 11.03 -15.72
C TYR A 140 -0.98 10.59 -16.24
N GLY A 141 -0.77 10.67 -17.55
CA GLY A 141 0.54 10.49 -18.18
C GLY A 141 1.23 11.84 -18.37
N PHE A 142 2.48 11.95 -17.89
CA PHE A 142 3.29 13.16 -18.06
C PHE A 142 4.43 12.87 -19.03
N THR A 143 4.49 13.64 -20.11
CA THR A 143 5.57 13.62 -21.09
C THR A 143 6.12 15.03 -21.26
N ALA A 144 7.41 15.16 -21.46
CA ALA A 144 8.03 16.45 -21.73
C ALA A 144 9.22 16.28 -22.68
N GLU A 145 9.28 17.12 -23.71
CA GLU A 145 10.43 17.21 -24.62
C GLU A 145 11.49 18.14 -24.01
N GLY A 146 12.76 17.77 -24.14
CA GLY A 146 13.88 18.57 -23.64
C GLY A 146 14.17 18.49 -22.15
N PHE A 147 13.44 17.64 -21.40
CA PHE A 147 13.68 17.39 -19.98
C PHE A 147 14.34 16.03 -19.77
N THR A 148 15.22 15.97 -18.80
CA THR A 148 15.73 14.69 -18.30
C THR A 148 14.65 13.96 -17.48
N ALA A 149 14.73 12.64 -17.35
CA ALA A 149 13.81 11.86 -16.55
C ALA A 149 13.75 12.34 -15.09
N ARG A 150 14.87 12.81 -14.54
CA ARG A 150 14.97 13.40 -13.21
C ARG A 150 14.17 14.71 -13.10
N GLU A 151 14.38 15.63 -14.02
CA GLU A 151 13.67 16.93 -14.02
C GLU A 151 12.16 16.74 -14.16
N LEU A 152 11.74 15.81 -15.03
CA LEU A 152 10.32 15.47 -15.19
C LEU A 152 9.76 14.89 -13.89
N ARG A 153 10.46 13.93 -13.26
CA ARG A 153 10.08 13.36 -11.97
C ARG A 153 9.92 14.44 -10.90
N ASP A 154 10.91 15.34 -10.76
CA ASP A 154 10.91 16.38 -9.73
C ASP A 154 9.72 17.35 -9.92
N ARG A 155 9.37 17.67 -11.18
CA ARG A 155 8.19 18.49 -11.48
C ARG A 155 6.88 17.79 -11.17
N VAL A 156 6.76 16.51 -11.53
CA VAL A 156 5.55 15.71 -11.23
C VAL A 156 5.42 15.46 -9.73
N ASP A 157 6.52 15.27 -9.00
CA ASP A 157 6.47 15.14 -7.54
C ASP A 157 6.05 16.45 -6.85
N ASN A 158 6.48 17.60 -7.37
CA ASN A 158 5.99 18.90 -6.90
C ASN A 158 4.47 19.05 -7.14
N LEU A 159 3.98 18.65 -8.31
CA LEU A 159 2.55 18.64 -8.62
C LEU A 159 1.80 17.70 -7.68
N ARG A 160 2.29 16.48 -7.47
CA ARG A 160 1.72 15.50 -6.52
C ARG A 160 1.58 16.10 -5.12
N ARG A 161 2.61 16.78 -4.63
CA ARG A 161 2.58 17.47 -3.33
C ARG A 161 1.54 18.58 -3.28
N ALA A 162 1.41 19.35 -4.36
CA ALA A 162 0.40 20.39 -4.46
C ALA A 162 -1.03 19.80 -4.49
N LEU A 163 -1.24 18.70 -5.22
CA LEU A 163 -2.52 18.00 -5.25
C LEU A 163 -2.91 17.45 -3.88
N ALA A 164 -1.94 16.92 -3.12
CA ALA A 164 -2.19 16.39 -1.78
C ALA A 164 -2.68 17.44 -0.76
N THR A 165 -2.58 18.74 -1.07
CA THR A 165 -3.10 19.82 -0.22
C THR A 165 -4.55 20.19 -0.53
N LEU A 166 -5.12 19.67 -1.62
CA LEU A 166 -6.50 19.96 -2.00
C LEU A 166 -7.47 19.08 -1.18
N PRO A 167 -8.62 19.62 -0.80
CA PRO A 167 -9.67 18.81 -0.19
C PRO A 167 -10.15 17.76 -1.21
N ASP A 168 -10.62 16.63 -0.71
CA ASP A 168 -11.18 15.52 -1.51
C ASP A 168 -10.19 14.79 -2.44
N ILE A 169 -8.90 15.12 -2.38
CA ILE A 169 -7.84 14.33 -3.01
C ILE A 169 -7.38 13.26 -2.00
N GLY A 170 -7.68 12.01 -2.35
CA GLY A 170 -7.22 10.87 -1.59
C GLY A 170 -5.74 10.53 -1.85
N LYS A 171 -5.47 9.27 -2.08
CA LYS A 171 -4.12 8.76 -2.30
C LYS A 171 -3.59 9.11 -3.71
N THR A 172 -2.36 9.59 -3.78
CA THR A 172 -1.65 9.85 -5.03
C THR A 172 -0.39 8.99 -5.11
N ARG A 173 -0.15 8.35 -6.26
CA ARG A 173 1.01 7.47 -6.48
C ARG A 173 1.72 7.83 -7.77
N LEU A 174 3.06 7.84 -7.75
CA LEU A 174 3.87 7.95 -8.96
C LEU A 174 4.20 6.55 -9.49
N LEU A 175 3.98 6.35 -10.79
CA LEU A 175 4.30 5.12 -11.49
C LEU A 175 5.32 5.40 -12.60
N GLY A 176 6.14 4.41 -12.95
CA GLY A 176 7.11 4.50 -14.04
C GLY A 176 8.30 5.42 -13.75
N VAL A 177 8.54 5.76 -12.48
CA VAL A 177 9.69 6.57 -12.08
C VAL A 177 10.96 5.74 -12.16
N GLN A 178 11.96 6.26 -12.88
CA GLN A 178 13.30 5.66 -12.87
C GLN A 178 14.05 6.10 -11.61
N GLU A 179 14.53 5.13 -10.84
CA GLU A 179 15.36 5.40 -9.68
C GLU A 179 16.76 5.85 -10.11
N GLN A 180 17.25 6.89 -9.48
CA GLN A 180 18.61 7.36 -9.71
C GLN A 180 19.58 6.41 -9.01
N GLN A 181 20.51 5.87 -9.78
CA GLN A 181 21.57 5.01 -9.27
C GLN A 181 22.94 5.68 -9.46
N VAL A 182 23.80 5.56 -8.47
CA VAL A 182 25.20 5.89 -8.57
C VAL A 182 25.96 4.59 -8.78
N VAL A 183 26.48 4.39 -9.97
CA VAL A 183 27.28 3.20 -10.30
C VAL A 183 28.76 3.51 -10.13
N ILE A 184 29.40 2.83 -9.19
CA ILE A 184 30.84 2.93 -8.96
C ILE A 184 31.49 1.69 -9.56
N ALA A 185 32.20 1.87 -10.67
CA ALA A 185 32.93 0.79 -11.34
C ALA A 185 34.38 0.80 -10.91
N PHE A 186 34.89 -0.34 -10.48
CA PHE A 186 36.30 -0.49 -10.16
C PHE A 186 36.96 -1.53 -11.04
N SER A 187 38.27 -1.37 -11.26
CA SER A 187 39.11 -2.37 -11.88
C SER A 187 39.75 -3.23 -10.78
N PRO A 188 39.53 -4.55 -10.76
CA PRO A 188 40.16 -5.44 -9.77
C PRO A 188 41.69 -5.36 -9.81
N GLN A 189 42.27 -5.15 -10.99
CA GLN A 189 43.71 -5.03 -11.18
C GLN A 189 44.27 -3.77 -10.53
N LYS A 190 43.53 -2.64 -10.60
CA LYS A 190 43.93 -1.39 -9.94
C LYS A 190 43.80 -1.49 -8.43
N LEU A 191 42.73 -2.12 -7.93
CA LEU A 191 42.56 -2.35 -6.49
C LEU A 191 43.69 -3.20 -5.91
N ASN A 192 44.01 -4.32 -6.56
CA ASN A 192 45.10 -5.17 -6.15
C ASN A 192 46.46 -4.46 -6.20
N GLY A 193 46.67 -3.60 -7.21
CA GLY A 193 47.89 -2.77 -7.31
C GLY A 193 48.05 -1.72 -6.22
N MET A 194 46.92 -1.30 -5.61
CA MET A 194 46.90 -0.38 -4.45
C MET A 194 46.86 -1.11 -3.10
N GLY A 195 46.80 -2.44 -3.07
CA GLY A 195 46.64 -3.23 -1.85
C GLY A 195 45.30 -3.05 -1.16
N LEU A 196 44.26 -2.65 -1.91
CA LEU A 196 42.90 -2.42 -1.39
C LEU A 196 42.03 -3.63 -1.71
N ASP A 197 41.22 -4.06 -0.72
CA ASP A 197 40.17 -5.02 -0.90
C ASP A 197 38.82 -4.30 -1.22
N LEU A 198 37.95 -4.99 -1.95
CA LEU A 198 36.61 -4.50 -2.29
C LEU A 198 35.81 -4.14 -1.04
N GLN A 199 35.96 -4.90 0.03
CA GLN A 199 35.31 -4.65 1.30
C GLN A 199 35.72 -3.31 1.92
N GLN A 200 37.01 -3.02 1.90
CA GLN A 200 37.56 -1.74 2.41
C GLN A 200 37.01 -0.54 1.64
N VAL A 201 36.80 -0.67 0.32
CA VAL A 201 36.21 0.38 -0.50
C VAL A 201 34.72 0.55 -0.17
N SER A 202 33.99 -0.56 -0.02
CA SER A 202 32.59 -0.55 0.40
C SER A 202 32.41 0.11 1.77
N ASP A 203 33.23 -0.26 2.72
CA ASP A 203 33.20 0.29 4.10
C ASP A 203 33.52 1.79 4.11
N ALA A 204 34.46 2.23 3.30
CA ALA A 204 34.79 3.65 3.16
C ALA A 204 33.66 4.46 2.55
N ILE A 205 32.97 3.92 1.55
CA ILE A 205 31.78 4.56 0.94
C ILE A 205 30.64 4.64 1.95
N ASN A 206 30.38 3.56 2.68
CA ASN A 206 29.34 3.53 3.71
C ASN A 206 29.64 4.52 4.83
N ALA A 207 30.89 4.61 5.29
CA ALA A 207 31.29 5.55 6.32
C ALA A 207 31.16 7.03 5.88
N GLN A 208 31.36 7.34 4.60
CA GLN A 208 31.14 8.68 4.07
C GLN A 208 29.67 9.04 3.90
N ASN A 209 28.81 8.05 3.70
CA ASN A 209 27.37 8.25 3.56
C ASN A 209 26.61 8.13 4.89
N GLU A 210 27.29 7.78 5.99
CA GLU A 210 26.68 7.68 7.31
C GLU A 210 26.32 9.08 7.83
N VAL A 211 25.02 9.29 8.08
CA VAL A 211 24.55 10.52 8.74
C VAL A 211 24.82 10.40 10.24
N VAL A 212 25.95 10.92 10.69
CA VAL A 212 26.29 10.95 12.11
C VAL A 212 25.48 12.09 12.76
N PRO A 213 24.61 11.81 13.73
CA PRO A 213 23.87 12.85 14.44
C PRO A 213 24.86 13.70 15.25
N ALA A 214 25.03 14.97 14.86
CA ALA A 214 25.96 15.92 15.48
C ALA A 214 25.53 16.45 16.86
N GLY A 215 24.57 15.80 17.51
CA GLY A 215 24.05 16.22 18.81
C GLY A 215 23.05 17.38 18.70
N SER A 216 22.21 17.55 19.72
CA SER A 216 21.35 18.72 19.86
C SER A 216 22.02 19.74 20.79
N LEU A 217 22.30 20.92 20.29
CA LEU A 217 22.62 22.06 21.15
C LEU A 217 21.35 22.45 21.92
N ARG A 218 21.39 22.42 23.25
CA ARG A 218 20.38 22.97 24.15
C ARG A 218 20.66 24.43 24.43
#